data_551f0ff3d8f467db570a9ab25bdaa6eb
#
_entry.id   551f0ff3d8f467db570a9ab25bdaa6eb
#
_cell.length_a   1.000
_cell.length_b   1.000
_cell.length_c   1.000
_cell.angle_alpha   90.00
_cell.angle_beta   90.00
_cell.angle_gamma   90.00
#
_symmetry.space_group_name_H-M   'P 1'
#
loop_
_entity.id
_entity.type
_entity.pdbx_description
1 polymer ?
#
loop_
_entity_poly.entity_id
_entity_poly.type
_entity_poly.pdbx_seq_one_letter_code
_entity_poly.pdbx_strand_id
1 'polypeptide(L)'
;MTVETDQETMLTHYITCALWSSMDNADESGGDPLDQNYGPDDLHPDTRAAMLADCSAFLASFESEIGGLLEQAGHDLWLTRNGHGSGFWDCGRPWSKDAAKKMTDAAHALGESDLYIGDDGLLHV
;
A
#
# COMPACT_ATOMS: atom_id res chain seq x y z
N MET A 1 -11.67 -17.63 8.99
CA MET A 1 -11.25 -16.23 8.96
C MET A 1 -12.31 -15.37 8.32
N THR A 2 -12.54 -14.19 8.86
CA THR A 2 -13.53 -13.27 8.31
C THR A 2 -12.88 -12.38 7.24
N VAL A 3 -13.71 -11.83 6.34
CA VAL A 3 -13.26 -10.88 5.33
C VAL A 3 -12.56 -9.68 5.98
N GLU A 4 -13.03 -9.22 7.13
CA GLU A 4 -12.42 -8.12 7.88
C GLU A 4 -10.99 -8.43 8.27
N THR A 5 -10.69 -9.67 8.69
CA THR A 5 -9.34 -10.10 9.03
C THR A 5 -8.42 -10.05 7.81
N ASP A 6 -8.90 -10.48 6.65
CA ASP A 6 -8.13 -10.45 5.41
C ASP A 6 -7.85 -9.01 4.97
N GLN A 7 -8.84 -8.13 5.08
CA GLN A 7 -8.67 -6.71 4.78
C GLN A 7 -7.62 -6.07 5.68
N GLU A 8 -7.65 -6.36 6.98
CA GLU A 8 -6.68 -5.84 7.95
C GLU A 8 -5.27 -6.37 7.68
N THR A 9 -5.14 -7.64 7.33
CA THR A 9 -3.85 -8.23 6.97
C THR A 9 -3.25 -7.53 5.76
N MET A 10 -4.03 -7.37 4.70
CA MET A 10 -3.59 -6.67 3.50
C MET A 10 -3.22 -5.21 3.81
N LEU A 11 -4.05 -4.53 4.61
CA LEU A 11 -3.80 -3.16 5.01
C LEU A 11 -2.50 -3.02 5.80
N THR A 12 -2.20 -3.93 6.71
CA THR A 12 -0.97 -3.91 7.50
C THR A 12 0.26 -3.89 6.59
N HIS A 13 0.30 -4.74 5.58
CA HIS A 13 1.43 -4.81 4.66
C HIS A 13 1.46 -3.64 3.67
N TYR A 14 0.30 -3.13 3.29
CA TYR A 14 0.17 -1.92 2.51
C TYR A 14 0.78 -0.72 3.25
N ILE A 15 0.41 -0.54 4.53
CA ILE A 15 0.94 0.54 5.37
C ILE A 15 2.45 0.38 5.57
N THR A 16 2.92 -0.82 5.86
CA THR A 16 4.35 -1.10 6.05
C THR A 16 5.14 -0.70 4.81
N CYS A 17 4.66 -1.07 3.63
CA CYS A 17 5.30 -0.70 2.38
C CYS A 17 5.29 0.81 2.16
N ALA A 18 4.17 1.48 2.46
CA ALA A 18 4.06 2.92 2.35
C ALA A 18 5.08 3.65 3.22
N LEU A 19 5.28 3.17 4.44
CA LEU A 19 6.21 3.80 5.39
C LEU A 19 7.66 3.67 4.93
N TRP A 20 8.10 2.48 4.51
CA TRP A 20 9.51 2.32 4.15
C TRP A 20 9.85 2.88 2.77
N SER A 21 8.88 2.96 1.88
CA SER A 21 9.09 3.46 0.52
C SER A 21 8.88 4.97 0.39
N SER A 22 8.29 5.61 1.41
CA SER A 22 8.06 7.05 1.43
C SER A 22 9.15 7.74 2.24
N MET A 23 9.51 8.96 1.82
CA MET A 23 10.59 9.72 2.45
C MET A 23 10.04 10.88 3.26
N ASP A 24 10.70 11.14 4.39
CA ASP A 24 10.44 12.34 5.18
C ASP A 24 11.19 13.52 4.55
N ASN A 25 10.46 14.38 3.87
CA ASN A 25 11.02 15.54 3.19
C ASN A 25 10.89 16.82 4.02
N ALA A 26 10.61 16.68 5.32
CA ALA A 26 10.39 17.84 6.20
C ALA A 26 11.66 18.59 6.54
N ASP A 27 12.84 17.99 6.34
CA ASP A 27 14.10 18.66 6.59
C ASP A 27 14.95 18.76 5.31
N GLU A 28 15.92 19.67 5.33
CA GLU A 28 16.74 20.00 4.15
C GLU A 28 17.83 18.98 3.87
N SER A 29 18.05 18.00 4.73
CA SER A 29 19.16 17.05 4.61
C SER A 29 18.89 15.88 3.68
N GLY A 30 17.74 15.85 2.99
CA GLY A 30 17.43 14.85 1.98
C GLY A 30 16.50 13.73 2.40
N GLY A 31 16.03 13.78 3.62
CA GLY A 31 14.99 12.89 4.11
C GLY A 31 15.42 11.47 4.41
N ASP A 32 14.86 10.90 5.44
CA ASP A 32 14.98 9.51 5.81
C ASP A 32 13.69 8.79 5.43
N PRO A 33 13.69 7.44 5.23
CA PRO A 33 12.45 6.70 5.10
C PRO A 33 11.55 6.96 6.30
N LEU A 34 10.24 7.12 6.05
CA LEU A 34 9.29 7.42 7.13
C LEU A 34 9.31 6.37 8.23
N ASP A 35 9.57 5.11 7.91
CA ASP A 35 9.57 4.03 8.89
C ASP A 35 10.65 4.14 9.96
N GLN A 36 11.63 5.01 9.79
CA GLN A 36 12.65 5.26 10.82
C GLN A 36 12.09 6.01 12.02
N ASN A 37 11.14 6.92 11.80
CA ASN A 37 10.62 7.79 12.85
C ASN A 37 9.11 7.67 13.06
N TYR A 38 8.40 6.99 12.17
CA TYR A 38 6.94 6.89 12.18
C TYR A 38 6.51 5.44 12.05
N GLY A 39 5.36 5.13 12.60
CA GLY A 39 4.76 3.81 12.51
C GLY A 39 3.28 3.90 12.12
N PRO A 40 2.58 2.75 12.05
CA PRO A 40 1.16 2.72 11.71
C PRO A 40 0.29 3.57 12.66
N ASP A 41 0.72 3.72 13.92
CA ASP A 41 -0.02 4.52 14.91
C ASP A 41 0.06 6.02 14.65
N ASP A 42 0.96 6.44 13.78
CA ASP A 42 1.13 7.85 13.42
C ASP A 42 0.24 8.27 12.25
N LEU A 43 -0.50 7.33 11.65
CA LEU A 43 -1.46 7.65 10.59
C LEU A 43 -2.66 8.40 11.18
N HIS A 44 -3.05 9.50 10.52
CA HIS A 44 -4.32 10.14 10.83
C HIS A 44 -5.46 9.13 10.61
N PRO A 45 -6.51 9.13 11.46
CA PRO A 45 -7.63 8.18 11.29
C PRO A 45 -8.26 8.20 9.90
N ASP A 46 -8.37 9.37 9.27
CA ASP A 46 -8.92 9.49 7.91
C ASP A 46 -8.00 8.85 6.86
N THR A 47 -6.69 8.94 7.08
CA THR A 47 -5.69 8.30 6.22
C THR A 47 -5.83 6.79 6.28
N ARG A 48 -5.90 6.24 7.49
CA ARG A 48 -6.07 4.82 7.69
C ARG A 48 -7.38 4.32 7.06
N ALA A 49 -8.45 5.08 7.24
CA ALA A 49 -9.76 4.74 6.65
C ALA A 49 -9.70 4.73 5.13
N ALA A 50 -9.04 5.70 4.51
CA ALA A 50 -8.87 5.76 3.06
C ALA A 50 -8.05 4.58 2.53
N MET A 51 -6.95 4.26 3.21
CA MET A 51 -6.12 3.11 2.86
C MET A 51 -6.88 1.79 2.99
N LEU A 52 -7.67 1.64 4.06
CA LEU A 52 -8.50 0.45 4.26
C LEU A 52 -9.54 0.32 3.15
N ALA A 53 -10.17 1.42 2.77
CA ALA A 53 -11.17 1.41 1.69
C ALA A 53 -10.55 0.95 0.37
N ASP A 54 -9.36 1.44 0.03
CA ASP A 54 -8.65 1.05 -1.19
C ASP A 54 -8.26 -0.43 -1.17
N CYS A 55 -7.70 -0.90 -0.06
CA CYS A 55 -7.33 -2.31 0.10
C CYS A 55 -8.55 -3.22 0.04
N SER A 56 -9.65 -2.83 0.69
CA SER A 56 -10.88 -3.61 0.73
C SER A 56 -11.51 -3.74 -0.66
N ALA A 57 -11.58 -2.64 -1.40
CA ALA A 57 -12.12 -2.64 -2.76
C ALA A 57 -11.26 -3.48 -3.70
N PHE A 58 -9.94 -3.35 -3.59
CA PHE A 58 -9.01 -4.12 -4.41
C PHE A 58 -9.12 -5.61 -4.11
N LEU A 59 -9.14 -5.98 -2.82
CA LEU A 59 -9.27 -7.37 -2.39
C LEU A 59 -10.59 -7.97 -2.90
N ALA A 60 -11.70 -7.23 -2.79
CA ALA A 60 -13.00 -7.70 -3.29
C ALA A 60 -12.99 -7.96 -4.79
N SER A 61 -12.27 -7.12 -5.55
CA SER A 61 -12.17 -7.26 -7.01
C SER A 61 -11.28 -8.44 -7.44
N PHE A 62 -10.28 -8.79 -6.64
CA PHE A 62 -9.27 -9.78 -6.99
C PHE A 62 -9.13 -10.91 -5.97
N GLU A 63 -10.19 -11.22 -5.26
CA GLU A 63 -10.19 -12.23 -4.21
C GLU A 63 -9.65 -13.58 -4.70
N SER A 64 -10.07 -14.03 -5.89
CA SER A 64 -9.62 -15.29 -6.48
C SER A 64 -8.13 -15.24 -6.85
N GLU A 65 -7.69 -14.14 -7.43
CA GLU A 65 -6.31 -13.96 -7.89
C GLU A 65 -5.35 -13.83 -6.71
N ILE A 66 -5.77 -13.11 -5.67
CA ILE A 66 -4.96 -12.93 -4.45
C ILE A 66 -4.90 -14.22 -3.64
N GLY A 67 -6.04 -14.93 -3.53
CA GLY A 67 -6.12 -16.12 -2.69
C GLY A 67 -5.76 -15.78 -1.25
N GLY A 68 -4.78 -16.46 -0.68
CA GLY A 68 -4.27 -16.18 0.66
C GLY A 68 -3.04 -15.29 0.70
N LEU A 69 -2.61 -14.74 -0.44
CA LEU A 69 -1.36 -13.99 -0.57
C LEU A 69 -1.56 -12.50 -0.24
N LEU A 70 -2.15 -12.23 0.92
CA LEU A 70 -2.55 -10.89 1.35
C LEU A 70 -1.36 -9.97 1.63
N GLU A 71 -0.28 -10.53 2.18
CA GLU A 71 0.94 -9.77 2.47
C GLU A 71 1.55 -9.21 1.19
N GLN A 72 1.75 -10.07 0.20
CA GLN A 72 2.33 -9.67 -1.07
C GLN A 72 1.39 -8.72 -1.82
N ALA A 73 0.08 -8.95 -1.75
CA ALA A 73 -0.91 -8.09 -2.40
C ALA A 73 -0.88 -6.67 -1.85
N GLY A 74 -0.84 -6.50 -0.55
CA GLY A 74 -0.76 -5.18 0.07
C GLY A 74 0.50 -4.43 -0.32
N HIS A 75 1.63 -5.11 -0.26
CA HIS A 75 2.92 -4.57 -0.64
C HIS A 75 2.94 -4.14 -2.12
N ASP A 76 2.51 -5.03 -3.01
CA ASP A 76 2.55 -4.76 -4.45
C ASP A 76 1.54 -3.68 -4.87
N LEU A 77 0.40 -3.59 -4.18
CA LEU A 77 -0.60 -2.55 -4.47
C LEU A 77 -0.01 -1.15 -4.28
N TRP A 78 0.64 -0.91 -3.15
CA TRP A 78 1.26 0.39 -2.89
C TRP A 78 2.33 0.72 -3.93
N LEU A 79 3.23 -0.22 -4.19
CA LEU A 79 4.32 0.00 -5.15
C LEU A 79 3.80 0.24 -6.57
N THR A 80 2.81 -0.54 -7.00
CA THR A 80 2.27 -0.44 -8.36
C THR A 80 1.54 0.86 -8.58
N ARG A 81 0.64 1.25 -7.65
CA ARG A 81 -0.15 2.48 -7.83
C ARG A 81 0.73 3.74 -7.88
N ASN A 82 1.89 3.69 -7.24
CA ASN A 82 2.79 4.84 -7.13
C ASN A 82 3.95 4.81 -8.11
N GLY A 83 4.01 3.80 -8.98
CA GLY A 83 5.02 3.73 -10.03
C GLY A 83 6.44 3.58 -9.52
N HIS A 84 6.64 2.80 -8.46
CA HIS A 84 7.97 2.62 -7.85
C HIS A 84 8.92 1.71 -8.62
N GLY A 85 8.58 1.28 -9.83
CA GLY A 85 9.44 0.39 -10.61
C GLY A 85 9.40 -1.07 -10.16
N SER A 86 8.58 -1.38 -9.18
CA SER A 86 8.35 -2.71 -8.65
C SER A 86 6.86 -2.91 -8.42
N GLY A 87 6.38 -4.12 -8.43
CA GLY A 87 4.96 -4.39 -8.21
C GLY A 87 4.53 -5.76 -8.70
N PHE A 88 3.25 -5.88 -9.03
CA PHE A 88 2.63 -7.16 -9.42
C PHE A 88 3.32 -7.86 -10.59
N TRP A 89 3.92 -7.10 -11.50
CA TRP A 89 4.54 -7.64 -12.71
C TRP A 89 5.95 -8.20 -12.50
N ASP A 90 6.56 -7.98 -11.34
CA ASP A 90 7.96 -8.34 -11.12
C ASP A 90 8.21 -9.85 -11.19
N CYS A 91 9.39 -10.21 -11.66
CA CYS A 91 9.89 -11.58 -11.59
C CYS A 91 9.91 -12.07 -10.16
N GLY A 92 9.54 -13.33 -9.95
CA GLY A 92 9.52 -13.91 -8.62
C GLY A 92 8.25 -13.64 -7.82
N ARG A 93 7.34 -12.84 -8.35
CA ARG A 93 6.03 -12.64 -7.72
C ARG A 93 5.17 -13.90 -7.93
N PRO A 94 4.27 -14.19 -6.97
CA PRO A 94 3.43 -15.40 -7.04
C PRO A 94 2.24 -15.30 -8.01
N TRP A 95 2.10 -14.17 -8.68
CA TRP A 95 0.95 -13.89 -9.54
C TRP A 95 1.12 -14.52 -10.92
N SER A 96 0.04 -15.06 -11.47
CA SER A 96 0.05 -15.45 -12.88
C SER A 96 0.19 -14.21 -13.75
N LYS A 97 0.60 -14.39 -14.99
CA LYS A 97 0.80 -13.28 -15.93
C LYS A 97 -0.50 -12.49 -16.14
N ASP A 98 -1.62 -13.20 -16.29
CA ASP A 98 -2.94 -12.58 -16.48
C ASP A 98 -3.39 -11.84 -15.22
N ALA A 99 -3.24 -12.44 -14.05
CA ALA A 99 -3.58 -11.81 -12.78
C ALA A 99 -2.73 -10.57 -12.53
N ALA A 100 -1.43 -10.66 -12.78
CA ALA A 100 -0.51 -9.54 -12.62
C ALA A 100 -0.92 -8.36 -13.50
N LYS A 101 -1.30 -8.61 -14.75
CA LYS A 101 -1.73 -7.55 -15.66
C LYS A 101 -3.00 -6.87 -15.18
N LYS A 102 -4.00 -7.65 -14.78
CA LYS A 102 -5.29 -7.12 -14.29
C LYS A 102 -5.09 -6.29 -13.03
N MET A 103 -4.31 -6.78 -12.08
CA MET A 103 -4.03 -6.09 -10.83
C MET A 103 -3.21 -4.82 -11.06
N THR A 104 -2.25 -4.87 -11.97
CA THR A 104 -1.46 -3.68 -12.35
C THR A 104 -2.35 -2.59 -12.94
N ASP A 105 -3.21 -2.94 -13.87
CA ASP A 105 -4.13 -1.99 -14.50
C ASP A 105 -5.09 -1.37 -13.46
N ALA A 106 -5.62 -2.19 -12.55
CA ALA A 106 -6.52 -1.72 -11.50
C ALA A 106 -5.79 -0.81 -10.49
N ALA A 107 -4.56 -1.14 -10.13
CA ALA A 107 -3.76 -0.31 -9.23
C ALA A 107 -3.46 1.06 -9.86
N HIS A 108 -3.12 1.09 -11.14
CA HIS A 108 -2.92 2.35 -11.86
C HIS A 108 -4.21 3.18 -11.93
N ALA A 109 -5.36 2.53 -12.04
CA ALA A 109 -6.65 3.21 -12.08
C ALA A 109 -6.99 3.90 -10.74
N LEU A 110 -6.45 3.42 -9.62
CA LEU A 110 -6.59 4.09 -8.32
C LEU A 110 -5.84 5.42 -8.29
N GLY A 111 -4.82 5.59 -9.11
CA GLY A 111 -3.97 6.77 -9.12
C GLY A 111 -2.90 6.74 -8.03
N GLU A 112 -2.00 7.69 -8.08
CA GLU A 112 -0.93 7.83 -7.09
C GLU A 112 -1.48 8.29 -5.74
N SER A 113 -0.80 7.90 -4.67
CA SER A 113 -1.14 8.29 -3.31
C SER A 113 0.16 8.55 -2.55
N ASP A 114 0.39 9.79 -2.14
CA ASP A 114 1.60 10.17 -1.41
C ASP A 114 1.33 10.19 0.09
N LEU A 115 2.24 9.60 0.84
CA LEU A 115 2.20 9.64 2.30
C LEU A 115 3.09 10.79 2.77
N TYR A 116 2.54 11.73 3.53
CA TYR A 116 3.27 12.91 3.97
C TYR A 116 2.93 13.26 5.43
N ILE A 117 3.80 14.07 6.06
CA ILE A 117 3.61 14.52 7.43
C ILE A 117 2.81 15.82 7.41
N GLY A 118 1.64 15.81 8.07
CA GLY A 118 0.80 17.01 8.19
C GLY A 118 1.24 17.95 9.31
N ASP A 119 0.61 19.11 9.37
CA ASP A 119 0.90 20.11 10.40
C ASP A 119 0.59 19.61 11.82
N ASP A 120 -0.26 18.60 11.93
CA ASP A 120 -0.62 17.96 13.20
C ASP A 120 0.41 16.91 13.67
N GLY A 121 1.48 16.70 12.89
CA GLY A 121 2.48 15.70 13.18
C GLY A 121 2.08 14.27 12.80
N LEU A 122 0.91 14.10 12.17
CA LEU A 122 0.40 12.81 11.73
C LEU A 122 0.63 12.61 10.24
N LEU A 123 0.55 11.35 9.80
CA LEU A 123 0.74 11.01 8.40
C LEU A 123 -0.59 11.07 7.64
N HIS A 124 -0.57 11.72 6.49
CA HIS A 124 -1.72 11.95 5.61
C HIS A 124 -1.44 11.45 4.20
N VAL A 125 -2.50 11.23 3.44
CA VAL A 125 -2.42 10.93 2.00
C VAL A 125 -3.19 11.94 1.18
#